data_67598268c7cd754fbb002fcbf1e7a642
#
_entry.id   67598268c7cd754fbb002fcbf1e7a642
#
_cell.length_a   1.000
_cell.length_b   1.000
_cell.length_c   1.000
_cell.angle_alpha   90.00
_cell.angle_beta   90.00
_cell.angle_gamma   90.00
#
_symmetry.space_group_name_H-M   'P 1'
#
loop_
_entity.id
_entity.type
_entity.pdbx_description
1 polymer ?
#
loop_
_entity_poly.entity_id
_entity_poly.type
_entity_poly.pdbx_seq_one_letter_code
_entity_poly.pdbx_strand_id
1 'polypeptide(L)'
;MRSVKSFIAAGAATLLSSAAFAADMAIAPPPYAAPVVEDFGGWYLRGDIGFSNQRVKTKEWHSYSSLLSLEQDNGFDTAGIFGVGVGYRFNNWFRTDVIGQYRGKSNFHSTDRFVFSDSGVPTAGVDTYTGSKSEWLVLANAYADLGTWWCVTPFIGAGVGFAQNTISHFVDTNVPALGVATAPSASKWNFAWALHTGLAYRVTPNFTVELGYSYVNLGNATTGVVSDYTGFANNNKMGFKDITSHDLKLGVRWDLTSPQVYAPPPLVTKG
;
A
#
# COMPACT_ATOMS: atom_id res chain seq x y z
N MET A 1 6.82 -8.98 -40.94
CA MET A 1 5.66 -8.86 -40.04
C MET A 1 4.41 -9.51 -40.67
N ARG A 2 4.42 -10.81 -40.89
CA ARG A 2 3.33 -11.53 -41.62
C ARG A 2 3.12 -12.98 -41.14
N SER A 3 3.38 -13.31 -39.86
CA SER A 3 3.21 -14.70 -39.38
C SER A 3 2.55 -14.86 -38.00
N VAL A 4 2.01 -13.82 -37.36
CA VAL A 4 1.34 -13.93 -36.05
C VAL A 4 -0.18 -14.04 -36.15
N LYS A 5 -0.78 -13.74 -37.31
CA LYS A 5 -2.24 -13.78 -37.49
C LYS A 5 -2.82 -15.16 -37.83
N SER A 6 -1.99 -16.17 -38.11
CA SER A 6 -2.45 -17.50 -38.54
C SER A 6 -2.61 -18.51 -37.38
N PHE A 7 -2.14 -18.22 -36.19
CA PHE A 7 -2.23 -19.14 -35.03
C PHE A 7 -3.49 -18.95 -34.15
N ILE A 8 -4.23 -17.87 -34.32
CA ILE A 8 -5.47 -17.62 -33.52
C ILE A 8 -6.70 -18.26 -34.16
N ALA A 9 -6.66 -18.58 -35.44
CA ALA A 9 -7.81 -19.17 -36.15
C ALA A 9 -7.91 -20.70 -36.04
N ALA A 10 -6.85 -21.41 -35.62
CA ALA A 10 -6.85 -22.86 -35.52
C ALA A 10 -7.32 -23.41 -34.14
N GLY A 11 -7.37 -22.57 -33.11
CA GLY A 11 -7.81 -22.98 -31.77
C GLY A 11 -9.32 -22.96 -31.51
N ALA A 12 -10.11 -22.34 -32.40
CA ALA A 12 -11.55 -22.15 -32.19
C ALA A 12 -12.42 -23.24 -32.85
N ALA A 13 -11.86 -24.14 -33.67
CA ALA A 13 -12.63 -25.08 -34.45
C ALA A 13 -12.79 -26.49 -33.84
N THR A 14 -12.17 -26.78 -32.68
CA THR A 14 -12.18 -28.14 -32.09
C THR A 14 -13.11 -28.29 -30.89
N LEU A 15 -13.94 -27.32 -30.55
CA LEU A 15 -14.86 -27.40 -29.38
C LEU A 15 -16.34 -27.56 -29.75
N LEU A 16 -16.70 -27.87 -30.99
CA LEU A 16 -18.10 -27.97 -31.43
C LEU A 16 -18.57 -29.36 -31.86
N SER A 17 -17.94 -30.44 -31.41
CA SER A 17 -18.41 -31.79 -31.77
C SER A 17 -18.56 -32.70 -30.56
N SER A 18 -19.58 -32.46 -29.72
CA SER A 18 -20.20 -33.50 -28.89
C SER A 18 -21.54 -33.07 -28.29
N ALA A 19 -22.52 -32.87 -29.12
CA ALA A 19 -23.91 -32.69 -28.69
C ALA A 19 -24.86 -33.55 -29.55
N ALA A 20 -24.88 -34.82 -29.32
CA ALA A 20 -26.02 -35.68 -29.69
C ALA A 20 -25.86 -37.03 -29.00
N PHE A 21 -26.65 -37.26 -27.98
CA PHE A 21 -27.25 -38.54 -27.56
C PHE A 21 -27.69 -38.43 -26.11
N ALA A 22 -28.91 -37.97 -25.89
CA ALA A 22 -29.71 -38.30 -24.72
C ALA A 22 -31.15 -37.84 -24.94
N ALA A 23 -31.87 -38.54 -25.80
CA ALA A 23 -33.30 -38.51 -25.75
C ALA A 23 -33.74 -39.74 -24.96
N ASP A 24 -34.61 -39.51 -24.00
CA ASP A 24 -35.39 -40.53 -23.27
C ASP A 24 -34.79 -41.08 -21.97
N MET A 25 -34.47 -40.19 -21.04
CA MET A 25 -34.52 -40.53 -19.63
C MET A 25 -35.53 -39.63 -18.91
N ALA A 26 -36.45 -40.26 -18.15
CA ALA A 26 -37.37 -39.50 -17.28
C ALA A 26 -36.58 -38.49 -16.46
N ILE A 27 -36.87 -37.20 -16.67
CA ILE A 27 -36.20 -36.09 -15.95
C ILE A 27 -36.49 -36.33 -14.46
N ALA A 28 -35.50 -36.85 -13.74
CA ALA A 28 -35.56 -36.83 -12.29
C ALA A 28 -35.77 -35.35 -11.85
N PRO A 29 -36.72 -35.07 -10.95
CA PRO A 29 -36.92 -33.73 -10.49
C PRO A 29 -35.53 -33.18 -10.03
N PRO A 30 -35.17 -31.92 -10.39
CA PRO A 30 -33.89 -31.37 -10.00
C PRO A 30 -33.75 -31.53 -8.49
N PRO A 31 -32.62 -32.03 -8.00
CA PRO A 31 -32.39 -32.11 -6.56
C PRO A 31 -32.66 -30.72 -5.97
N TYR A 32 -33.55 -30.64 -4.99
CA TYR A 32 -33.84 -29.42 -4.27
C TYR A 32 -32.53 -28.95 -3.65
N ALA A 33 -31.86 -28.02 -4.32
CA ALA A 33 -30.73 -27.32 -3.74
C ALA A 33 -31.32 -26.46 -2.63
N ALA A 34 -31.14 -26.88 -1.38
CA ALA A 34 -31.46 -26.03 -0.25
C ALA A 34 -30.77 -24.67 -0.45
N PRO A 35 -31.43 -23.55 -0.20
CA PRO A 35 -30.81 -22.24 -0.31
C PRO A 35 -29.54 -22.27 0.53
N VAL A 36 -28.41 -21.98 -0.10
CA VAL A 36 -27.14 -21.80 0.60
C VAL A 36 -27.36 -20.60 1.50
N VAL A 37 -27.50 -20.83 2.79
CA VAL A 37 -27.44 -19.73 3.78
C VAL A 37 -26.01 -19.28 3.75
N GLU A 38 -25.75 -18.25 2.95
CA GLU A 38 -24.46 -17.57 3.00
C GLU A 38 -24.34 -16.93 4.39
N ASP A 39 -23.51 -17.52 5.24
CA ASP A 39 -23.13 -16.90 6.52
C ASP A 39 -22.22 -15.70 6.18
N PHE A 40 -22.82 -14.52 6.14
CA PHE A 40 -22.17 -13.30 5.72
C PHE A 40 -21.29 -12.68 6.81
N GLY A 41 -21.25 -13.24 8.02
CA GLY A 41 -20.48 -12.71 9.13
C GLY A 41 -19.24 -13.56 9.44
N GLY A 42 -18.07 -12.92 9.64
CA GLY A 42 -16.92 -13.70 10.09
C GLY A 42 -15.65 -12.90 10.26
N TRP A 43 -14.80 -13.38 11.17
CA TRP A 43 -13.45 -12.88 11.35
C TRP A 43 -12.55 -13.40 10.24
N TYR A 44 -11.60 -12.56 9.84
CA TYR A 44 -10.53 -12.95 8.92
C TYR A 44 -9.18 -12.41 9.36
N LEU A 45 -8.14 -13.14 8.97
CA LEU A 45 -6.77 -12.68 9.04
C LEU A 45 -6.33 -12.19 7.67
N ARG A 46 -5.46 -11.20 7.62
CA ARG A 46 -4.85 -10.74 6.38
C ARG A 46 -3.35 -10.56 6.51
N GLY A 47 -2.65 -10.73 5.40
CA GLY A 47 -1.25 -10.40 5.25
C GLY A 47 -1.03 -9.67 3.93
N ASP A 48 -0.18 -8.64 3.92
CA ASP A 48 0.15 -7.87 2.73
C ASP A 48 1.67 -7.81 2.54
N ILE A 49 2.10 -7.93 1.30
CA ILE A 49 3.43 -7.55 0.86
C ILE A 49 3.30 -6.58 -0.29
N GLY A 50 4.27 -5.70 -0.48
CA GLY A 50 4.17 -4.74 -1.59
C GLY A 50 5.31 -3.75 -1.65
N PHE A 51 5.09 -2.72 -2.44
CA PHE A 51 6.05 -1.65 -2.68
C PHE A 51 5.37 -0.30 -2.45
N SER A 52 6.13 0.60 -1.83
CA SER A 52 5.74 1.96 -1.48
C SER A 52 6.57 2.94 -2.32
N ASN A 53 5.93 3.75 -3.13
CA ASN A 53 6.54 4.86 -3.85
C ASN A 53 6.13 6.16 -3.16
N GLN A 54 7.09 6.81 -2.51
CA GLN A 54 6.81 7.94 -1.63
C GLN A 54 7.22 9.28 -2.27
N ARG A 55 6.46 10.33 -1.92
CA ARG A 55 6.72 11.70 -2.30
C ARG A 55 6.63 12.62 -1.11
N VAL A 56 7.49 13.62 -1.07
CA VAL A 56 7.45 14.73 -0.10
C VAL A 56 7.02 15.97 -0.84
N LYS A 57 6.04 16.67 -0.32
CA LYS A 57 5.58 17.91 -0.93
C LYS A 57 6.50 19.08 -0.62
N THR A 58 6.94 19.19 0.64
CA THR A 58 7.74 20.33 1.10
C THR A 58 8.81 19.83 2.06
N LYS A 59 10.05 20.31 1.83
CA LYS A 59 11.17 20.19 2.75
C LYS A 59 11.40 21.53 3.42
N GLU A 60 11.43 21.56 4.75
CA GLU A 60 11.65 22.76 5.53
C GLU A 60 13.03 22.69 6.19
N TRP A 61 13.82 23.72 5.95
CA TRP A 61 15.12 23.91 6.55
C TRP A 61 15.26 25.35 7.05
N HIS A 62 15.53 25.53 8.33
CA HIS A 62 15.53 26.86 8.97
C HIS A 62 16.90 27.59 8.95
N SER A 63 17.91 27.04 8.29
CA SER A 63 19.29 27.59 8.33
C SER A 63 19.56 28.80 7.47
N TYR A 64 18.65 29.17 6.58
CA TYR A 64 18.92 30.23 5.63
C TYR A 64 18.28 31.56 6.06
N SER A 65 19.04 32.37 6.81
CA SER A 65 18.75 33.81 6.91
C SER A 65 19.23 34.48 5.62
N SER A 66 18.42 35.33 4.99
CA SER A 66 18.81 36.10 3.78
C SER A 66 18.81 35.27 2.48
N LEU A 67 17.98 34.21 2.37
CA LEU A 67 17.79 33.41 1.17
C LEU A 67 17.22 34.28 0.03
N LEU A 68 17.87 34.28 -1.14
CA LEU A 68 17.43 34.98 -2.34
C LEU A 68 16.75 34.06 -3.33
N SER A 69 17.24 32.81 -3.46
CA SER A 69 16.63 31.79 -4.28
C SER A 69 16.93 30.39 -3.74
N LEU A 70 16.02 29.45 -3.98
CA LEU A 70 16.15 28.04 -3.58
C LEU A 70 15.54 27.15 -4.63
N GLU A 71 16.34 26.23 -5.16
CA GLU A 71 15.91 25.13 -6.02
C GLU A 71 16.15 23.81 -5.28
N GLN A 72 15.14 22.99 -5.16
CA GLN A 72 15.17 21.73 -4.41
C GLN A 72 14.85 20.57 -5.32
N ASP A 73 15.75 19.60 -5.35
CA ASP A 73 15.51 18.27 -5.95
C ASP A 73 15.43 17.23 -4.85
N ASN A 74 14.33 16.48 -4.77
CA ASN A 74 14.06 15.53 -3.71
C ASN A 74 13.57 14.20 -4.29
N GLY A 75 14.17 13.10 -3.87
CA GLY A 75 13.78 11.75 -4.25
C GLY A 75 13.81 10.77 -3.08
N PHE A 76 12.82 9.88 -3.02
CA PHE A 76 12.82 8.70 -2.16
C PHE A 76 12.87 7.45 -3.02
N ASP A 77 13.69 6.48 -2.61
CA ASP A 77 13.68 5.16 -3.21
C ASP A 77 12.39 4.41 -2.84
N THR A 78 12.04 3.43 -3.66
CA THR A 78 10.93 2.53 -3.37
C THR A 78 11.26 1.67 -2.15
N ALA A 79 10.32 1.57 -1.20
CA ALA A 79 10.45 0.71 -0.03
C ALA A 79 9.53 -0.51 -0.11
N GLY A 80 9.97 -1.64 0.47
CA GLY A 80 9.12 -2.81 0.67
C GLY A 80 8.09 -2.59 1.77
N ILE A 81 6.89 -3.14 1.60
CA ILE A 81 5.80 -3.12 2.59
C ILE A 81 5.58 -4.55 3.07
N PHE A 82 5.40 -4.69 4.39
CA PHE A 82 5.00 -5.93 5.06
C PHE A 82 3.88 -5.58 6.05
N GLY A 83 2.74 -6.24 5.92
CA GLY A 83 1.57 -5.95 6.75
C GLY A 83 0.88 -7.21 7.23
N VAL A 84 0.32 -7.14 8.44
CA VAL A 84 -0.56 -8.15 9.00
C VAL A 84 -1.74 -7.46 9.67
N GLY A 85 -2.90 -8.12 9.64
CA GLY A 85 -4.10 -7.54 10.20
C GLY A 85 -5.16 -8.56 10.51
N VAL A 86 -6.16 -8.10 11.22
CA VAL A 86 -7.37 -8.84 11.54
C VAL A 86 -8.57 -7.99 11.17
N GLY A 87 -9.59 -8.63 10.62
CA GLY A 87 -10.80 -7.95 10.21
C GLY A 87 -12.05 -8.76 10.44
N TYR A 88 -13.17 -8.09 10.22
CA TYR A 88 -14.49 -8.68 10.31
C TYR A 88 -15.32 -8.31 9.07
N ARG A 89 -15.91 -9.31 8.44
CA ARG A 89 -16.85 -9.15 7.36
C ARG A 89 -18.26 -9.17 7.94
N PHE A 90 -18.99 -8.08 7.77
CA PHE A 90 -20.36 -7.92 8.29
C PHE A 90 -21.39 -8.55 7.37
N ASN A 91 -21.13 -8.45 6.07
CA ASN A 91 -22.01 -9.00 5.03
C ASN A 91 -21.20 -9.18 3.71
N ASN A 92 -21.90 -9.46 2.61
CA ASN A 92 -21.27 -9.72 1.31
C ASN A 92 -20.63 -8.51 0.65
N TRP A 93 -20.91 -7.29 1.12
CA TRP A 93 -20.40 -6.05 0.52
C TRP A 93 -19.60 -5.16 1.48
N PHE A 94 -19.67 -5.39 2.82
CA PHE A 94 -19.03 -4.53 3.80
C PHE A 94 -18.14 -5.31 4.76
N ARG A 95 -16.91 -4.84 4.90
CA ARG A 95 -15.91 -5.40 5.82
C ARG A 95 -15.04 -4.30 6.42
N THR A 96 -14.51 -4.56 7.60
CA THR A 96 -13.54 -3.69 8.27
C THR A 96 -12.34 -4.49 8.72
N ASP A 97 -11.20 -3.82 8.87
CA ASP A 97 -10.02 -4.42 9.49
C ASP A 97 -9.14 -3.41 10.22
N VAL A 98 -8.26 -3.94 11.05
CA VAL A 98 -7.13 -3.22 11.61
C VAL A 98 -5.87 -3.89 11.09
N ILE A 99 -4.98 -3.11 10.48
CA ILE A 99 -3.73 -3.59 9.93
C ILE A 99 -2.55 -2.83 10.53
N GLY A 100 -1.51 -3.57 10.91
CA GLY A 100 -0.19 -3.04 11.21
C GLY A 100 0.74 -3.29 10.01
N GLN A 101 1.41 -2.26 9.53
CA GLN A 101 2.35 -2.35 8.40
C GLN A 101 3.71 -1.80 8.83
N TYR A 102 4.76 -2.52 8.44
CA TYR A 102 6.12 -2.01 8.44
C TYR A 102 6.54 -1.69 7.01
N ARG A 103 7.07 -0.50 6.82
CA ARG A 103 7.64 -0.04 5.55
C ARG A 103 9.14 0.06 5.74
N GLY A 104 9.87 -0.74 4.96
CA GLY A 104 11.31 -0.86 5.03
C GLY A 104 12.03 0.46 4.75
N LYS A 105 13.35 0.44 4.88
CA LYS A 105 14.16 1.63 4.63
C LYS A 105 14.04 2.05 3.16
N SER A 106 13.65 3.31 2.97
CA SER A 106 13.73 4.05 1.72
C SER A 106 14.86 5.06 1.86
N ASN A 107 15.86 5.00 1.02
CA ASN A 107 16.90 6.02 1.01
C ASN A 107 16.32 7.28 0.37
N PHE A 108 16.71 8.42 0.92
CA PHE A 108 16.39 9.67 0.29
C PHE A 108 17.67 10.38 -0.15
N HIS A 109 17.57 11.08 -1.28
CA HIS A 109 18.60 11.92 -1.85
C HIS A 109 17.97 13.26 -2.17
N SER A 110 18.62 14.31 -1.75
CA SER A 110 18.15 15.66 -2.03
C SER A 110 19.32 16.58 -2.29
N THR A 111 19.15 17.50 -3.23
CA THR A 111 20.12 18.56 -3.52
C THR A 111 19.40 19.89 -3.49
N ASP A 112 19.90 20.81 -2.67
CA ASP A 112 19.48 22.21 -2.62
C ASP A 112 20.52 23.07 -3.29
N ARG A 113 20.09 23.80 -4.33
CA ARG A 113 20.87 24.90 -4.92
C ARG A 113 20.26 26.21 -4.46
N PHE A 114 21.03 27.01 -3.81
CA PHE A 114 20.54 28.25 -3.23
C PHE A 114 21.49 29.43 -3.47
N VAL A 115 20.90 30.60 -3.44
CA VAL A 115 21.65 31.88 -3.40
C VAL A 115 21.22 32.62 -2.16
N PHE A 116 22.17 33.03 -1.35
CA PHE A 116 21.93 33.85 -0.15
C PHE A 116 22.70 35.16 -0.21
N SER A 117 22.25 36.15 0.53
CA SER A 117 22.96 37.42 0.64
C SER A 117 23.96 37.33 1.78
N ASP A 118 25.26 37.34 1.44
CA ASP A 118 26.33 37.48 2.41
C ASP A 118 26.83 38.93 2.38
N SER A 119 26.54 39.69 3.45
CA SER A 119 26.91 41.09 3.57
C SER A 119 26.52 41.95 2.36
N GLY A 120 25.37 41.64 1.73
CA GLY A 120 24.85 42.31 0.55
C GLY A 120 25.34 41.74 -0.79
N VAL A 121 26.21 40.75 -0.79
CA VAL A 121 26.75 40.09 -2.00
C VAL A 121 25.98 38.77 -2.21
N PRO A 122 25.36 38.53 -3.40
CA PRO A 122 24.75 37.25 -3.72
C PRO A 122 25.82 36.15 -3.79
N THR A 123 25.69 35.13 -2.93
CA THR A 123 26.62 34.00 -2.84
C THR A 123 25.85 32.72 -3.10
N ALA A 124 26.34 31.89 -4.04
CA ALA A 124 25.72 30.60 -4.37
C ALA A 124 26.23 29.48 -3.46
N GLY A 125 25.35 28.58 -3.09
CA GLY A 125 25.67 27.35 -2.32
C GLY A 125 24.95 26.13 -2.88
N VAL A 126 25.50 24.96 -2.55
CA VAL A 126 24.92 23.66 -2.88
C VAL A 126 25.07 22.75 -1.67
N ASP A 127 23.92 22.27 -1.15
CA ASP A 127 23.85 21.24 -0.12
C ASP A 127 23.29 19.95 -0.69
N THR A 128 23.93 18.84 -0.36
CA THR A 128 23.46 17.50 -0.70
C THR A 128 23.12 16.76 0.58
N TYR A 129 21.89 16.24 0.62
CA TYR A 129 21.39 15.52 1.78
C TYR A 129 21.16 14.05 1.41
N THR A 130 21.60 13.18 2.30
CA THR A 130 21.33 11.75 2.21
C THR A 130 20.78 11.23 3.53
N GLY A 131 20.04 10.15 3.49
CA GLY A 131 19.49 9.52 4.69
C GLY A 131 18.61 8.33 4.35
N SER A 132 18.02 7.77 5.37
CA SER A 132 17.06 6.65 5.23
C SER A 132 15.81 6.95 6.03
N LYS A 133 14.65 6.61 5.48
CA LYS A 133 13.35 6.69 6.13
C LYS A 133 12.73 5.30 6.27
N SER A 134 12.19 4.99 7.41
CA SER A 134 11.36 3.80 7.65
C SER A 134 10.11 4.17 8.43
N GLU A 135 9.07 3.32 8.37
CA GLU A 135 7.79 3.65 8.99
C GLU A 135 7.10 2.44 9.59
N TRP A 136 6.39 2.71 10.68
CA TRP A 136 5.31 1.89 11.18
C TRP A 136 3.99 2.59 10.90
N LEU A 137 3.02 1.86 10.36
CA LEU A 137 1.69 2.37 10.05
C LEU A 137 0.66 1.42 10.65
N VAL A 138 -0.28 1.98 11.41
CA VAL A 138 -1.46 1.25 11.90
C VAL A 138 -2.70 1.95 11.37
N LEU A 139 -3.55 1.21 10.66
CA LEU A 139 -4.79 1.72 10.09
C LEU A 139 -5.98 0.87 10.52
N ALA A 140 -7.07 1.52 10.86
CA ALA A 140 -8.40 0.96 10.87
C ALA A 140 -9.07 1.29 9.54
N ASN A 141 -9.48 0.28 8.79
CA ASN A 141 -9.99 0.39 7.44
C ASN A 141 -11.43 -0.09 7.35
N ALA A 142 -12.17 0.48 6.41
CA ALA A 142 -13.47 0.01 5.97
C ALA A 142 -13.45 -0.17 4.45
N TYR A 143 -14.07 -1.25 3.97
CA TYR A 143 -14.11 -1.60 2.55
C TYR A 143 -15.52 -1.89 2.11
N ALA A 144 -15.82 -1.52 0.88
CA ALA A 144 -17.00 -1.93 0.13
C ALA A 144 -16.58 -2.83 -1.02
N ASP A 145 -17.06 -4.06 -1.00
CA ASP A 145 -16.91 -5.05 -2.06
C ASP A 145 -18.04 -4.83 -3.08
N LEU A 146 -17.69 -4.60 -4.36
CA LEU A 146 -18.60 -4.06 -5.39
C LEU A 146 -19.37 -5.14 -6.16
N GLY A 147 -19.38 -6.37 -5.67
CA GLY A 147 -19.96 -7.53 -6.33
C GLY A 147 -18.92 -8.48 -6.89
N THR A 148 -19.30 -9.75 -7.08
CA THR A 148 -18.37 -10.79 -7.52
C THR A 148 -18.75 -11.28 -8.91
N TRP A 149 -17.79 -11.27 -9.85
CA TRP A 149 -17.91 -11.82 -11.20
C TRP A 149 -16.78 -12.81 -11.44
N TRP A 150 -17.11 -14.07 -11.73
CA TRP A 150 -16.12 -15.15 -11.98
C TRP A 150 -15.04 -15.27 -10.88
N CYS A 151 -15.44 -15.26 -9.61
CA CYS A 151 -14.56 -15.29 -8.43
C CYS A 151 -13.71 -14.03 -8.21
N VAL A 152 -13.87 -12.98 -9.00
CA VAL A 152 -13.20 -11.69 -8.83
C VAL A 152 -14.16 -10.68 -8.23
N THR A 153 -13.75 -10.04 -7.15
CA THR A 153 -14.52 -9.02 -6.44
C THR A 153 -13.70 -7.72 -6.41
N PRO A 154 -14.05 -6.71 -7.21
CA PRO A 154 -13.49 -5.37 -7.04
C PRO A 154 -13.90 -4.78 -5.71
N PHE A 155 -13.01 -4.02 -5.11
CA PHE A 155 -13.29 -3.31 -3.85
C PHE A 155 -12.73 -1.89 -3.85
N ILE A 156 -13.35 -1.06 -3.04
CA ILE A 156 -12.87 0.25 -2.65
C ILE A 156 -12.85 0.34 -1.13
N GLY A 157 -12.03 1.21 -0.58
CA GLY A 157 -11.97 1.36 0.87
C GLY A 157 -11.28 2.64 1.30
N ALA A 158 -11.42 2.94 2.56
CA ALA A 158 -10.73 4.03 3.21
C ALA A 158 -10.27 3.60 4.61
N GLY A 159 -9.20 4.22 5.09
CA GLY A 159 -8.66 3.94 6.40
C GLY A 159 -8.13 5.18 7.09
N VAL A 160 -8.14 5.14 8.41
CA VAL A 160 -7.56 6.18 9.27
C VAL A 160 -6.74 5.53 10.38
N GLY A 161 -5.74 6.24 10.86
CA GLY A 161 -4.87 5.72 11.90
C GLY A 161 -3.65 6.59 12.15
N PHE A 162 -2.52 5.94 12.42
CA PHE A 162 -1.28 6.63 12.79
C PHE A 162 -0.08 6.04 12.08
N ALA A 163 0.83 6.93 11.67
CA ALA A 163 2.13 6.58 11.11
C ALA A 163 3.25 7.11 12.01
N GLN A 164 4.22 6.27 12.31
CA GLN A 164 5.48 6.67 12.91
C GLN A 164 6.54 6.72 11.82
N ASN A 165 6.93 7.93 11.43
CA ASN A 165 8.01 8.14 10.47
C ASN A 165 9.34 8.29 11.22
N THR A 166 10.35 7.53 10.82
CA THR A 166 11.70 7.54 11.41
C THR A 166 12.71 7.91 10.34
N ILE A 167 13.43 9.01 10.55
CA ILE A 167 14.60 9.40 9.73
C ILE A 167 15.87 8.94 10.43
N SER A 168 16.77 8.31 9.71
CA SER A 168 18.05 7.80 10.21
C SER A 168 19.17 8.02 9.21
N HIS A 169 20.41 7.96 9.67
CA HIS A 169 21.62 8.12 8.85
C HIS A 169 21.63 9.42 8.03
N PHE A 170 21.10 10.49 8.61
CA PHE A 170 21.08 11.78 7.95
C PHE A 170 22.49 12.38 7.87
N VAL A 171 22.88 12.77 6.65
CA VAL A 171 24.12 13.46 6.35
C VAL A 171 23.82 14.64 5.44
N ASP A 172 24.32 15.78 5.79
CA ASP A 172 24.32 17.03 5.04
C ASP A 172 25.75 17.33 4.59
N THR A 173 25.95 17.55 3.31
CA THR A 173 27.27 17.81 2.73
C THR A 173 27.22 19.07 1.87
N ASN A 174 27.97 20.07 2.28
CA ASN A 174 28.18 21.29 1.52
C ASN A 174 29.61 21.31 0.94
N VAL A 175 29.74 20.89 -0.31
CA VAL A 175 31.07 20.80 -0.97
C VAL A 175 31.74 22.16 -1.15
N PRO A 176 31.04 23.23 -1.60
CA PRO A 176 31.64 24.55 -1.74
C PRO A 176 32.19 25.12 -0.44
N ALA A 177 31.54 24.88 0.68
CA ALA A 177 31.95 25.35 2.01
C ALA A 177 32.79 24.34 2.79
N LEU A 178 33.06 23.14 2.21
CA LEU A 178 33.77 22.02 2.86
C LEU A 178 33.10 21.61 4.18
N GLY A 179 31.78 21.77 4.26
CA GLY A 179 30.98 21.48 5.43
C GLY A 179 30.36 20.06 5.38
N VAL A 180 30.39 19.36 6.52
CA VAL A 180 29.68 18.12 6.73
C VAL A 180 28.95 18.20 8.06
N ALA A 181 27.64 17.86 8.05
CA ALA A 181 26.86 17.78 9.26
C ALA A 181 26.03 16.47 9.29
N THR A 182 25.70 16.02 10.47
CA THR A 182 24.94 14.79 10.67
C THR A 182 23.81 15.03 11.67
N ALA A 183 22.80 14.14 11.66
CA ALA A 183 21.77 14.16 12.69
C ALA A 183 21.53 12.76 13.24
N PRO A 184 21.26 12.62 14.55
CA PRO A 184 20.82 11.38 15.13
C PRO A 184 19.45 10.99 14.58
N SER A 185 19.13 9.71 14.68
CA SER A 185 17.81 9.19 14.29
C SER A 185 16.70 9.86 15.10
N ALA A 186 15.61 10.22 14.41
CA ALA A 186 14.43 10.79 15.04
C ALA A 186 13.16 10.20 14.47
N SER A 187 12.19 9.98 15.35
CA SER A 187 10.87 9.43 15.01
C SER A 187 9.78 10.44 15.33
N LYS A 188 8.76 10.49 14.48
CA LYS A 188 7.58 11.35 14.67
C LYS A 188 6.31 10.59 14.37
N TRP A 189 5.36 10.63 15.32
CA TRP A 189 4.01 10.14 15.11
C TRP A 189 3.14 11.18 14.41
N ASN A 190 2.30 10.71 13.49
CA ASN A 190 1.37 11.54 12.75
C ASN A 190 0.04 10.82 12.61
N PHE A 191 -1.04 11.59 12.48
CA PHE A 191 -2.28 11.06 11.94
C PHE A 191 -2.05 10.64 10.49
N ALA A 192 -2.57 9.49 10.12
CA ALA A 192 -2.47 8.92 8.78
C ALA A 192 -3.86 8.56 8.26
N TRP A 193 -4.04 8.67 6.95
CA TRP A 193 -5.24 8.19 6.27
C TRP A 193 -4.88 7.56 4.94
N ALA A 194 -5.75 6.69 4.46
CA ALA A 194 -5.54 5.97 3.22
C ALA A 194 -6.84 5.81 2.43
N LEU A 195 -6.70 5.75 1.10
CA LEU A 195 -7.73 5.29 0.18
C LEU A 195 -7.22 4.02 -0.49
N HIS A 196 -8.11 3.06 -0.64
CA HIS A 196 -7.80 1.73 -1.16
C HIS A 196 -8.69 1.40 -2.35
N THR A 197 -8.14 0.70 -3.33
CA THR A 197 -8.89 0.04 -4.39
C THR A 197 -8.16 -1.21 -4.82
N GLY A 198 -8.87 -2.18 -5.37
CA GLY A 198 -8.22 -3.41 -5.82
C GLY A 198 -9.20 -4.46 -6.30
N LEU A 199 -8.63 -5.62 -6.54
CA LEU A 199 -9.33 -6.82 -6.98
C LEU A 199 -9.01 -7.95 -6.00
N ALA A 200 -10.05 -8.63 -5.52
CA ALA A 200 -9.95 -9.80 -4.68
C ALA A 200 -10.37 -11.04 -5.50
N TYR A 201 -9.52 -12.05 -5.53
CA TYR A 201 -9.79 -13.32 -6.19
C TYR A 201 -9.96 -14.42 -5.14
N ARG A 202 -11.15 -15.04 -5.09
CA ARG A 202 -11.47 -16.13 -4.17
C ARG A 202 -10.90 -17.43 -4.71
N VAL A 203 -9.81 -17.92 -4.10
CA VAL A 203 -9.14 -19.18 -4.49
C VAL A 203 -9.86 -20.39 -3.90
N THR A 204 -10.27 -20.28 -2.64
CA THR A 204 -11.09 -21.29 -1.93
C THR A 204 -12.19 -20.57 -1.11
N PRO A 205 -13.16 -21.27 -0.55
CA PRO A 205 -14.17 -20.64 0.32
C PRO A 205 -13.58 -19.80 1.46
N ASN A 206 -12.39 -20.16 1.97
CA ASN A 206 -11.75 -19.50 3.09
C ASN A 206 -10.51 -18.70 2.71
N PHE A 207 -10.03 -18.77 1.45
CA PHE A 207 -8.79 -18.15 1.05
C PHE A 207 -8.97 -17.23 -0.15
N THR A 208 -8.60 -15.97 0.00
CA THR A 208 -8.71 -14.93 -1.02
C THR A 208 -7.34 -14.26 -1.23
N VAL A 209 -6.95 -14.05 -2.47
CA VAL A 209 -5.78 -13.27 -2.87
C VAL A 209 -6.25 -11.90 -3.34
N GLU A 210 -5.58 -10.84 -2.94
CA GLU A 210 -5.94 -9.46 -3.26
C GLU A 210 -4.78 -8.76 -3.97
N LEU A 211 -5.06 -8.10 -5.09
CA LEU A 211 -4.17 -7.12 -5.70
C LEU A 211 -4.74 -5.74 -5.40
N GLY A 212 -4.04 -4.97 -4.60
CA GLY A 212 -4.51 -3.68 -4.11
C GLY A 212 -3.58 -2.54 -4.43
N TYR A 213 -4.16 -1.39 -4.74
CA TYR A 213 -3.50 -0.11 -4.77
C TYR A 213 -4.00 0.73 -3.61
N SER A 214 -3.08 1.47 -2.98
CA SER A 214 -3.44 2.41 -1.92
C SER A 214 -2.73 3.74 -2.10
N TYR A 215 -3.48 4.82 -1.93
CA TYR A 215 -2.93 6.14 -1.70
C TYR A 215 -2.95 6.41 -0.20
N VAL A 216 -1.78 6.71 0.37
CA VAL A 216 -1.63 6.87 1.83
C VAL A 216 -0.98 8.22 2.12
N ASN A 217 -1.59 8.99 3.03
CA ASN A 217 -0.96 10.16 3.64
C ASN A 217 -0.31 9.73 4.96
N LEU A 218 1.00 9.90 5.04
CA LEU A 218 1.83 9.48 6.17
C LEU A 218 2.18 10.66 7.10
N GLY A 219 1.70 11.87 6.78
CA GLY A 219 1.98 13.08 7.53
C GLY A 219 3.42 13.57 7.34
N ASN A 220 4.12 13.83 8.43
CA ASN A 220 5.39 14.53 8.41
C ASN A 220 6.51 13.68 9.01
N ALA A 221 7.77 14.01 8.66
CA ALA A 221 8.95 13.47 9.31
C ALA A 221 9.90 14.61 9.70
N THR A 222 10.82 14.33 10.59
CA THR A 222 11.86 15.29 11.01
C THR A 222 13.14 14.54 11.32
N THR A 223 14.28 15.17 11.05
CA THR A 223 15.58 14.68 11.55
C THR A 223 15.73 14.98 13.04
N GLY A 224 16.72 14.40 13.68
CA GLY A 224 17.28 14.94 14.91
C GLY A 224 17.91 16.32 14.70
N VAL A 225 18.46 16.89 15.75
CA VAL A 225 19.22 18.15 15.66
C VAL A 225 20.45 17.89 14.80
N VAL A 226 20.62 18.73 13.77
CA VAL A 226 21.76 18.64 12.86
C VAL A 226 22.97 19.32 13.52
N SER A 227 24.09 18.62 13.56
CA SER A 227 25.36 19.07 14.13
C SER A 227 26.47 18.91 13.11
N ASP A 228 27.36 19.87 13.05
CA ASP A 228 28.57 19.75 12.23
C ASP A 228 29.57 18.75 12.84
N TYR A 229 30.68 18.51 12.15
CA TYR A 229 31.75 17.60 12.59
C TYR A 229 32.48 18.07 13.87
N THR A 230 32.35 19.34 14.28
CA THR A 230 32.89 19.85 15.53
C THR A 230 31.94 19.63 16.71
N GLY A 231 30.73 19.18 16.47
CA GLY A 231 29.67 19.03 17.46
C GLY A 231 28.86 20.31 17.70
N PHE A 232 29.12 21.37 16.95
CA PHE A 232 28.31 22.59 17.02
C PHE A 232 26.92 22.33 16.41
N ALA A 233 25.88 22.63 17.14
CA ALA A 233 24.50 22.44 16.75
C ALA A 233 23.71 23.75 16.89
N ASN A 234 23.05 24.16 15.81
CA ASN A 234 22.19 25.35 15.80
C ASN A 234 20.74 25.06 16.21
N ASN A 235 20.45 23.95 16.87
CA ASN A 235 19.10 23.47 17.18
C ASN A 235 18.21 23.27 15.95
N ASN A 236 18.77 23.23 14.78
CA ASN A 236 18.06 23.07 13.52
C ASN A 236 17.73 21.61 13.24
N LYS A 237 16.52 21.37 12.76
CA LYS A 237 16.04 20.07 12.31
C LYS A 237 15.51 20.23 10.89
N MET A 238 15.80 19.27 10.03
CA MET A 238 15.16 19.24 8.72
C MET A 238 13.77 18.60 8.85
N GLY A 239 12.76 19.32 8.36
CA GLY A 239 11.37 18.85 8.30
C GLY A 239 10.99 18.37 6.90
N PHE A 240 10.25 17.27 6.83
CA PHE A 240 9.61 16.75 5.62
C PHE A 240 8.12 16.79 5.83
N LYS A 241 7.38 17.53 5.00
CA LYS A 241 5.94 17.71 5.16
C LYS A 241 5.14 17.09 4.04
N ASP A 242 3.93 16.68 4.40
CA ASP A 242 2.94 16.09 3.51
C ASP A 242 3.52 14.91 2.73
N ILE A 243 4.06 13.94 3.46
CA ILE A 243 4.57 12.70 2.89
C ILE A 243 3.38 11.85 2.46
N THR A 244 3.35 11.54 1.18
CA THR A 244 2.34 10.67 0.57
C THR A 244 2.99 9.45 -0.06
N SER A 245 2.25 8.38 -0.17
CA SER A 245 2.71 7.12 -0.77
C SER A 245 1.68 6.57 -1.74
N HIS A 246 2.19 6.04 -2.84
CA HIS A 246 1.46 5.21 -3.79
C HIS A 246 1.94 3.78 -3.63
N ASP A 247 1.09 2.93 -3.11
CA ASP A 247 1.43 1.55 -2.75
C ASP A 247 0.77 0.57 -3.70
N LEU A 248 1.55 -0.38 -4.20
CA LEU A 248 1.02 -1.57 -4.86
C LEU A 248 1.27 -2.78 -3.95
N LYS A 249 0.20 -3.51 -3.61
CA LYS A 249 0.23 -4.59 -2.62
C LYS A 249 -0.38 -5.87 -3.18
N LEU A 250 0.27 -6.98 -2.89
CA LEU A 250 -0.32 -8.31 -2.99
C LEU A 250 -0.70 -8.75 -1.57
N GLY A 251 -1.97 -9.02 -1.37
CA GLY A 251 -2.52 -9.43 -0.08
C GLY A 251 -3.08 -10.83 -0.12
N VAL A 252 -3.17 -11.43 1.05
CA VAL A 252 -3.91 -12.68 1.28
C VAL A 252 -4.88 -12.44 2.44
N ARG A 253 -6.06 -13.04 2.33
CA ARG A 253 -7.08 -13.01 3.37
C ARG A 253 -7.55 -14.42 3.65
N TRP A 254 -7.56 -14.79 4.94
CA TRP A 254 -8.02 -16.10 5.43
C TRP A 254 -9.24 -15.91 6.30
N ASP A 255 -10.40 -16.34 5.82
CA ASP A 255 -11.65 -16.36 6.58
C ASP A 255 -11.62 -17.50 7.60
N LEU A 256 -11.83 -17.16 8.89
CA LEU A 256 -11.77 -18.12 10.02
C LEU A 256 -13.05 -18.91 10.20
N THR A 257 -14.17 -18.44 9.65
CA THR A 257 -15.46 -19.14 9.63
C THR A 257 -15.56 -19.98 8.38
N SER A 258 -15.74 -21.28 8.53
CA SER A 258 -16.06 -22.15 7.40
C SER A 258 -17.54 -21.95 7.03
N PRO A 259 -17.89 -21.85 5.73
CA PRO A 259 -19.28 -21.86 5.32
C PRO A 259 -19.95 -23.14 5.82
N GLN A 260 -21.10 -23.01 6.48
CA GLN A 260 -21.86 -24.19 6.91
C GLN A 260 -22.34 -24.91 5.68
N VAL A 261 -21.83 -26.12 5.47
CA VAL A 261 -22.37 -27.03 4.46
C VAL A 261 -23.68 -27.58 5.01
N TYR A 262 -24.81 -27.10 4.51
CA TYR A 262 -26.11 -27.66 4.83
C TYR A 262 -26.21 -29.03 4.17
N ALA A 263 -26.17 -30.08 4.97
CA ALA A 263 -26.49 -31.41 4.48
C ALA A 263 -28.01 -31.47 4.16
N PRO A 264 -28.41 -31.80 2.93
CA PRO A 264 -29.84 -31.93 2.62
C PRO A 264 -30.46 -32.99 3.53
N PRO A 265 -31.72 -32.78 3.99
CA PRO A 265 -32.39 -33.77 4.81
C PRO A 265 -32.46 -35.11 4.05
N PRO A 266 -32.36 -36.25 4.74
CA PRO A 266 -32.44 -37.55 4.10
C PRO A 266 -33.75 -37.69 3.35
N LEU A 267 -33.67 -38.19 2.12
CA LEU A 267 -34.83 -38.48 1.30
C LEU A 267 -35.69 -39.51 2.03
N VAL A 268 -36.89 -39.11 2.48
CA VAL A 268 -37.89 -40.04 3.01
C VAL A 268 -38.53 -40.73 1.79
N THR A 269 -38.05 -41.91 1.45
CA THR A 269 -38.72 -42.76 0.50
C THR A 269 -39.95 -43.35 1.20
N LYS A 270 -41.14 -42.97 0.74
CA LYS A 270 -42.40 -43.62 1.14
C LYS A 270 -42.38 -45.04 0.55
N GLY A 271 -42.26 -46.06 1.43
CA GLY A 271 -42.46 -47.45 1.07
C GLY A 271 -43.94 -47.78 0.74
#